data_a46fd1850e6c0e1a5fdc625f4f9ed45a
#
_entry.id   a46fd1850e6c0e1a5fdc625f4f9ed45a
#
_cell.length_a   1.000
_cell.length_b   1.000
_cell.length_c   1.000
_cell.angle_alpha   90.00
_cell.angle_beta   90.00
_cell.angle_gamma   90.00
#
_symmetry.space_group_name_H-M   'P 1'
#
loop_
_entity.id
_entity.type
_entity.pdbx_description
1 polymer ?
#
loop_
_entity_poly.entity_id
_entity_poly.type
_entity_poly.pdbx_seq_one_letter_code
_entity_poly.pdbx_strand_id
1 'polypeptide(L)'
;MSNIPAVNSLITAINFDRFAEIEAHHRSDAVFQSFRGPTLRDSVGIADWHREFLRDYADCNYAELEYIEEGSNVAVRGTIEAKAYDWRPFTQRVIEVMSFDDAGEVAQRRLYGMLRDLEFDKPTTASMTDALGFKGGSASATRGTVQKFYEALLSGNSEGALEHLHEKATCIDGVYGIANGAANIMDFLRHIPMPAFGRLRVTNILAGEHDALVELAIDPSRPRFADWVRLVDGKIRVIEGYSMLRELGVNPYENYANDRHRRQVILPI
;
A
#
# COMPACT_ATOMS: atom_id res chain seq x y z
N MET A 1 -23.22 4.58 5.06
CA MET A 1 -22.63 4.73 6.43
C MET A 1 -21.13 4.59 6.23
N SER A 2 -20.29 5.34 6.95
CA SER A 2 -18.83 5.22 6.79
C SER A 2 -18.30 3.98 7.51
N ASN A 3 -17.34 3.27 6.88
CA ASN A 3 -16.63 2.11 7.45
C ASN A 3 -15.32 2.49 8.16
N ILE A 4 -14.89 3.75 8.08
CA ILE A 4 -13.67 4.21 8.78
C ILE A 4 -13.71 3.93 10.29
N PRO A 5 -14.86 4.11 11.02
CA PRO A 5 -14.93 3.73 12.43
C PRO A 5 -14.67 2.25 12.70
N ALA A 6 -15.14 1.34 11.81
CA ALA A 6 -14.89 -0.09 11.93
C ALA A 6 -13.40 -0.41 11.71
N VAL A 7 -12.77 0.25 10.73
CA VAL A 7 -11.31 0.14 10.51
C VAL A 7 -10.53 0.60 11.74
N ASN A 8 -10.89 1.74 12.32
CA ASN A 8 -10.22 2.24 13.52
C ASN A 8 -10.39 1.30 14.72
N SER A 9 -11.57 0.69 14.87
CA SER A 9 -11.82 -0.31 15.90
C SER A 9 -10.95 -1.55 15.71
N LEU A 10 -10.85 -2.07 14.48
CA LEU A 10 -9.97 -3.20 14.16
C LEU A 10 -8.49 -2.87 14.42
N ILE A 11 -8.01 -1.69 13.97
CA ILE A 11 -6.63 -1.26 14.22
C ILE A 11 -6.38 -1.12 15.73
N THR A 12 -7.34 -0.59 16.47
CA THR A 12 -7.26 -0.52 17.94
C THR A 12 -7.16 -1.92 18.56
N ALA A 13 -7.96 -2.87 18.08
CA ALA A 13 -7.88 -4.25 18.55
C ALA A 13 -6.51 -4.88 18.27
N ILE A 14 -5.90 -4.57 17.10
CA ILE A 14 -4.54 -5.02 16.76
C ILE A 14 -3.50 -4.37 17.69
N ASN A 15 -3.55 -3.05 17.89
CA ASN A 15 -2.61 -2.31 18.71
C ASN A 15 -2.63 -2.71 20.19
N PHE A 16 -3.71 -3.31 20.66
CA PHE A 16 -3.89 -3.73 22.06
C PHE A 16 -4.02 -5.26 22.23
N ASP A 17 -3.58 -6.06 21.25
CA ASP A 17 -3.56 -7.54 21.31
C ASP A 17 -4.92 -8.18 21.60
N ARG A 18 -6.02 -7.56 21.16
CA ARG A 18 -7.39 -8.02 21.42
C ARG A 18 -7.87 -9.00 20.36
N PHE A 19 -7.32 -10.22 20.38
CA PHE A 19 -7.52 -11.22 19.31
C PHE A 19 -8.97 -11.61 19.08
N ALA A 20 -9.79 -11.67 20.15
CA ALA A 20 -11.22 -11.97 20.01
C ALA A 20 -11.97 -10.81 19.29
N GLU A 21 -11.55 -9.56 19.49
CA GLU A 21 -12.11 -8.43 18.77
C GLU A 21 -11.63 -8.42 17.31
N ILE A 22 -10.35 -8.78 17.05
CA ILE A 22 -9.85 -8.94 15.67
C ILE A 22 -10.68 -10.00 14.93
N GLU A 23 -10.93 -11.15 15.55
CA GLU A 23 -11.79 -12.20 14.98
C GLU A 23 -13.21 -11.66 14.68
N ALA A 24 -13.82 -10.98 15.66
CA ALA A 24 -15.18 -10.45 15.55
C ALA A 24 -15.35 -9.35 14.49
N HIS A 25 -14.29 -8.67 14.10
CA HIS A 25 -14.33 -7.68 13.00
C HIS A 25 -14.36 -8.33 11.62
N HIS A 26 -14.05 -9.61 11.50
CA HIS A 26 -13.98 -10.30 10.24
C HIS A 26 -15.17 -11.26 10.09
N ARG A 27 -15.71 -11.33 8.88
CA ARG A 27 -16.67 -12.36 8.51
C ARG A 27 -16.04 -13.75 8.69
N SER A 28 -16.82 -14.75 9.07
CA SER A 28 -16.32 -16.12 9.36
C SER A 28 -15.57 -16.76 8.19
N ASP A 29 -15.87 -16.37 6.94
CA ASP A 29 -15.21 -16.80 5.71
C ASP A 29 -14.34 -15.69 5.07
N ALA A 30 -13.92 -14.69 5.85
CA ALA A 30 -13.13 -13.58 5.38
C ALA A 30 -11.80 -14.04 4.75
N VAL A 31 -11.38 -13.32 3.71
CA VAL A 31 -10.12 -13.60 3.02
C VAL A 31 -9.09 -12.54 3.39
N PHE A 32 -7.97 -12.95 3.96
CA PHE A 32 -6.84 -12.08 4.26
C PHE A 32 -5.60 -12.49 3.45
N GLN A 33 -5.05 -11.51 2.77
CA GLN A 33 -3.79 -11.62 2.03
C GLN A 33 -2.83 -10.57 2.60
N SER A 34 -1.73 -11.03 3.17
CA SER A 34 -0.70 -10.12 3.70
C SER A 34 0.55 -10.17 2.83
N PHE A 35 1.39 -9.14 2.93
CA PHE A 35 2.72 -9.12 2.29
C PHE A 35 3.62 -10.27 2.79
N ARG A 36 3.19 -10.99 3.82
CA ARG A 36 3.90 -12.07 4.50
C ARG A 36 2.93 -13.21 4.82
N GLY A 37 3.34 -14.45 4.60
CA GLY A 37 2.56 -15.64 4.93
C GLY A 37 1.51 -16.07 3.88
N PRO A 38 0.76 -17.13 4.16
CA PRO A 38 -0.24 -17.67 3.24
C PRO A 38 -1.49 -16.80 3.16
N THR A 39 -2.35 -17.04 2.17
CA THR A 39 -3.71 -16.50 2.16
C THR A 39 -4.54 -17.24 3.21
N LEU A 40 -5.16 -16.50 4.11
CA LEU A 40 -6.08 -17.02 5.13
C LEU A 40 -7.53 -16.87 4.64
N ARG A 41 -8.41 -17.76 5.07
CA ARG A 41 -9.79 -17.82 4.56
C ARG A 41 -10.83 -18.00 5.67
N ASP A 42 -10.51 -17.58 6.87
CA ASP A 42 -11.41 -17.58 8.01
C ASP A 42 -10.96 -16.56 9.07
N SER A 43 -11.90 -16.08 9.87
CA SER A 43 -11.65 -15.07 10.90
C SER A 43 -10.71 -15.58 12.01
N VAL A 44 -10.79 -16.87 12.36
CA VAL A 44 -9.93 -17.47 13.38
C VAL A 44 -8.49 -17.49 12.93
N GLY A 45 -8.23 -17.96 11.70
CA GLY A 45 -6.88 -17.96 11.12
C GLY A 45 -6.29 -16.55 10.99
N ILE A 46 -7.13 -15.56 10.73
CA ILE A 46 -6.69 -14.14 10.68
C ILE A 46 -6.26 -13.68 12.08
N ALA A 47 -7.04 -13.96 13.12
CA ALA A 47 -6.70 -13.63 14.50
C ALA A 47 -5.42 -14.34 14.96
N ASP A 48 -5.24 -15.61 14.58
CA ASP A 48 -4.04 -16.40 14.88
C ASP A 48 -2.80 -15.83 14.16
N TRP A 49 -2.93 -15.40 12.91
CA TRP A 49 -1.85 -14.73 12.21
C TRP A 49 -1.38 -13.46 12.95
N HIS A 50 -2.32 -12.65 13.47
CA HIS A 50 -1.97 -11.48 14.27
C HIS A 50 -1.29 -11.89 15.57
N ARG A 51 -1.73 -12.95 16.23
CA ARG A 51 -1.10 -13.48 17.45
C ARG A 51 0.36 -13.93 17.19
N GLU A 52 0.61 -14.59 16.07
CA GLU A 52 1.96 -14.98 15.66
C GLU A 52 2.82 -13.78 15.30
N PHE A 53 2.25 -12.82 14.54
CA PHE A 53 2.95 -11.59 14.18
C PHE A 53 3.37 -10.80 15.42
N LEU A 54 2.45 -10.60 16.36
CA LEU A 54 2.71 -9.84 17.59
C LEU A 54 3.66 -10.56 18.58
N ARG A 55 3.75 -11.89 18.50
CA ARG A 55 4.79 -12.63 19.23
C ARG A 55 6.20 -12.33 18.71
N ASP A 56 6.33 -12.15 17.40
CA ASP A 56 7.62 -11.87 16.76
C ASP A 56 7.98 -10.37 16.82
N TYR A 57 6.96 -9.49 16.95
CA TYR A 57 7.07 -8.04 16.94
C TYR A 57 6.30 -7.43 18.10
N ALA A 58 6.99 -7.24 19.23
CA ALA A 58 6.38 -6.67 20.43
C ALA A 58 6.09 -5.17 20.27
N ASP A 59 5.19 -4.65 21.10
CA ASP A 59 4.79 -3.24 21.14
C ASP A 59 4.33 -2.72 19.75
N CYS A 60 3.62 -3.56 18.99
CA CYS A 60 3.15 -3.22 17.66
C CYS A 60 2.12 -2.10 17.72
N ASN A 61 2.34 -1.07 16.94
CA ASN A 61 1.44 0.08 16.83
C ASN A 61 1.29 0.51 15.38
N TYR A 62 0.05 0.60 14.90
CA TYR A 62 -0.27 1.26 13.65
C TYR A 62 -0.37 2.76 13.90
N ALA A 63 0.45 3.54 13.20
CA ALA A 63 0.57 4.98 13.33
C ALA A 63 0.44 5.70 11.98
N GLU A 64 0.29 7.03 12.02
CA GLU A 64 0.27 7.92 10.84
C GLU A 64 -0.79 7.50 9.80
N LEU A 65 -2.01 7.21 10.25
CA LEU A 65 -3.06 6.64 9.41
C LEU A 65 -3.73 7.69 8.51
N GLU A 66 -3.83 7.37 7.23
CA GLU A 66 -4.59 8.11 6.23
C GLU A 66 -5.57 7.18 5.53
N TYR A 67 -6.74 7.70 5.15
CA TYR A 67 -7.85 6.88 4.68
C TYR A 67 -8.39 7.38 3.34
N ILE A 68 -8.75 6.43 2.49
CA ILE A 68 -9.62 6.65 1.33
C ILE A 68 -10.79 5.69 1.47
N GLU A 69 -12.01 6.21 1.45
CA GLU A 69 -13.22 5.40 1.51
C GLU A 69 -14.05 5.60 0.25
N GLU A 70 -14.47 4.48 -0.36
CA GLU A 70 -15.37 4.49 -1.50
C GLU A 70 -16.30 3.27 -1.46
N GLY A 71 -17.60 3.53 -1.35
CA GLY A 71 -18.60 2.47 -1.22
C GLY A 71 -18.37 1.62 0.02
N SER A 72 -18.23 0.31 -0.17
CA SER A 72 -17.91 -0.65 0.88
C SER A 72 -16.41 -0.88 1.08
N ASN A 73 -15.55 -0.12 0.43
CA ASN A 73 -14.12 -0.30 0.50
C ASN A 73 -13.44 0.84 1.24
N VAL A 74 -12.44 0.50 2.06
CA VAL A 74 -11.56 1.45 2.72
C VAL A 74 -10.12 1.06 2.46
N ALA A 75 -9.33 2.00 1.97
CA ALA A 75 -7.88 1.89 1.96
C ALA A 75 -7.30 2.68 3.12
N VAL A 76 -6.34 2.09 3.80
CA VAL A 76 -5.59 2.71 4.90
C VAL A 76 -4.11 2.70 4.53
N ARG A 77 -3.49 3.86 4.55
CA ARG A 77 -2.03 3.96 4.51
C ARG A 77 -1.53 4.30 5.91
N GLY A 78 -0.44 3.69 6.32
CA GLY A 78 0.14 3.96 7.63
C GLY A 78 1.50 3.32 7.81
N THR A 79 1.96 3.36 9.05
CA THR A 79 3.23 2.78 9.47
C THR A 79 2.97 1.79 10.61
N ILE A 80 3.50 0.59 10.51
CA ILE A 80 3.60 -0.35 11.63
C ILE A 80 4.92 -0.07 12.33
N GLU A 81 4.85 0.35 13.58
CA GLU A 81 5.98 0.50 14.48
C GLU A 81 5.97 -0.64 15.49
N ALA A 82 7.10 -1.29 15.72
CA ALA A 82 7.20 -2.41 16.65
C ALA A 82 8.64 -2.61 17.14
N LYS A 83 8.83 -3.60 18.00
CA LYS A 83 10.15 -4.09 18.39
C LYS A 83 10.28 -5.54 17.92
N ALA A 84 11.29 -5.84 17.12
CA ALA A 84 11.62 -7.21 16.75
C ALA A 84 12.02 -8.04 18.00
N TYR A 85 12.05 -9.38 17.88
CA TYR A 85 12.37 -10.29 18.98
C TYR A 85 13.73 -10.01 19.66
N ASP A 86 14.64 -9.33 18.97
CA ASP A 86 15.95 -8.89 19.49
C ASP A 86 15.93 -7.43 19.99
N TRP A 87 14.74 -6.88 20.23
CA TRP A 87 14.47 -5.53 20.73
C TRP A 87 14.89 -4.38 19.80
N ARG A 88 15.33 -4.68 18.57
CA ARG A 88 15.58 -3.64 17.58
C ARG A 88 14.28 -3.00 17.13
N PRO A 89 14.26 -1.67 16.93
CA PRO A 89 13.12 -0.99 16.33
C PRO A 89 12.80 -1.61 14.96
N PHE A 90 11.54 -1.85 14.73
CA PHE A 90 10.99 -2.28 13.44
C PHE A 90 9.99 -1.24 12.99
N THR A 91 10.13 -0.78 11.76
CA THR A 91 9.19 0.15 11.13
C THR A 91 8.87 -0.35 9.75
N GLN A 92 7.60 -0.47 9.44
CA GLN A 92 7.11 -0.94 8.15
C GLN A 92 6.01 -0.02 7.65
N ARG A 93 6.23 0.65 6.52
CA ARG A 93 5.16 1.33 5.81
C ARG A 93 4.24 0.32 5.16
N VAL A 94 2.95 0.54 5.27
CA VAL A 94 1.91 -0.37 4.77
C VAL A 94 0.78 0.38 4.09
N ILE A 95 0.15 -0.32 3.15
CA ILE A 95 -1.21 -0.02 2.69
C ILE A 95 -2.06 -1.24 3.01
N GLU A 96 -3.23 -0.99 3.55
CA GLU A 96 -4.22 -2.00 3.81
C GLU A 96 -5.53 -1.66 3.08
N VAL A 97 -6.07 -2.63 2.35
CA VAL A 97 -7.32 -2.48 1.62
C VAL A 97 -8.34 -3.45 2.20
N MET A 98 -9.44 -2.91 2.69
CA MET A 98 -10.52 -3.67 3.31
C MET A 98 -11.81 -3.50 2.52
N SER A 99 -12.51 -4.61 2.30
CA SER A 99 -13.86 -4.62 1.73
C SER A 99 -14.84 -5.13 2.79
N PHE A 100 -15.88 -4.38 3.00
CA PHE A 100 -16.91 -4.65 4.01
C PHE A 100 -18.17 -5.21 3.36
N ASP A 101 -18.86 -6.08 4.08
CA ASP A 101 -20.21 -6.53 3.72
C ASP A 101 -21.30 -5.58 4.27
N ASP A 102 -22.57 -5.93 4.01
CA ASP A 102 -23.71 -5.13 4.45
C ASP A 102 -23.88 -5.10 5.99
N ALA A 103 -23.29 -6.06 6.70
CA ALA A 103 -23.30 -6.09 8.18
C ALA A 103 -22.18 -5.22 8.78
N GLY A 104 -21.26 -4.71 7.95
CA GLY A 104 -20.08 -3.94 8.39
C GLY A 104 -18.93 -4.81 8.86
N GLU A 105 -18.93 -6.10 8.51
CA GLU A 105 -17.83 -7.02 8.76
C GLU A 105 -16.83 -7.02 7.59
N VAL A 106 -15.55 -7.17 7.89
CA VAL A 106 -14.50 -7.28 6.87
C VAL A 106 -14.62 -8.61 6.14
N ALA A 107 -14.97 -8.57 4.87
CA ALA A 107 -15.06 -9.74 3.99
C ALA A 107 -13.73 -10.04 3.27
N GLN A 108 -12.98 -9.00 2.89
CA GLN A 108 -11.67 -9.12 2.28
C GLN A 108 -10.71 -8.11 2.86
N ARG A 109 -9.47 -8.51 3.04
CA ARG A 109 -8.40 -7.68 3.57
C ARG A 109 -7.10 -7.98 2.84
N ARG A 110 -6.43 -6.95 2.34
CA ARG A 110 -5.14 -7.07 1.64
C ARG A 110 -4.16 -6.09 2.28
N LEU A 111 -3.04 -6.61 2.76
CA LEU A 111 -1.99 -5.84 3.43
C LEU A 111 -0.73 -5.88 2.57
N TYR A 112 -0.34 -4.74 2.05
CA TYR A 112 0.86 -4.51 1.25
C TYR A 112 1.94 -3.85 2.09
N GLY A 113 3.21 -4.20 1.86
CA GLY A 113 4.34 -3.61 2.53
C GLY A 113 5.28 -2.90 1.56
N MET A 114 5.95 -1.86 2.02
CA MET A 114 7.06 -1.27 1.29
C MET A 114 8.32 -2.10 1.57
N LEU A 115 9.03 -2.56 0.53
CA LEU A 115 10.15 -3.49 0.67
C LEU A 115 11.35 -2.91 1.42
N ARG A 116 11.57 -1.61 1.30
CA ARG A 116 12.57 -0.87 2.05
C ARG A 116 11.90 0.11 2.97
N ASP A 117 12.37 0.13 4.20
CA ASP A 117 12.38 1.36 4.94
C ASP A 117 13.42 2.25 4.25
N LEU A 118 12.98 2.99 3.26
CA LEU A 118 13.83 4.02 2.69
C LEU A 118 14.01 5.01 3.83
N GLU A 119 15.25 5.15 4.32
CA GLU A 119 15.60 6.21 5.24
C GLU A 119 15.28 7.54 4.55
N PHE A 120 14.01 7.91 4.62
CA PHE A 120 13.61 9.26 4.35
C PHE A 120 14.04 10.05 5.56
N ASP A 121 14.95 10.98 5.35
CA ASP A 121 15.07 12.09 6.26
C ASP A 121 13.65 12.54 6.59
N LYS A 122 13.22 12.25 7.84
CA LYS A 122 11.92 12.69 8.30
C LYS A 122 11.83 14.17 7.96
N PRO A 123 11.10 14.55 6.98
CA PRO A 123 9.72 14.99 7.06
C PRO A 123 8.96 14.88 5.72
N THR A 124 8.89 13.70 5.08
CA THR A 124 8.77 13.88 3.65
C THR A 124 7.38 13.74 3.10
N THR A 125 6.52 12.91 3.61
CA THR A 125 5.18 12.80 3.01
C THR A 125 4.14 13.67 3.71
N ALA A 126 4.10 13.67 5.01
CA ALA A 126 3.14 14.52 5.75
C ALA A 126 3.44 16.01 5.58
N SER A 127 4.71 16.43 5.68
CA SER A 127 5.08 17.83 5.52
C SER A 127 4.97 18.34 4.07
N MET A 128 5.12 17.47 3.07
CA MET A 128 4.86 17.84 1.68
C MET A 128 3.35 18.01 1.42
N THR A 129 2.52 17.23 2.08
CA THR A 129 1.06 17.32 1.94
C THR A 129 0.54 18.63 2.52
N ASP A 130 0.98 19.00 3.72
CA ASP A 130 0.57 20.22 4.40
C ASP A 130 1.08 21.50 3.69
N ALA A 131 2.28 21.44 3.09
CA ALA A 131 2.88 22.57 2.38
C ALA A 131 2.29 22.80 0.98
N LEU A 132 1.62 21.83 0.38
CA LEU A 132 1.17 21.91 -1.02
C LEU A 132 -0.19 22.56 -1.19
N GLY A 133 -0.95 22.77 -0.12
CA GLY A 133 -2.23 23.47 -0.15
C GLY A 133 -3.19 22.91 -1.20
N PHE A 134 -3.72 21.72 -0.97
CA PHE A 134 -4.67 21.08 -1.88
C PHE A 134 -5.88 21.99 -2.13
N LYS A 135 -6.09 22.38 -3.38
CA LYS A 135 -7.23 23.19 -3.78
C LYS A 135 -8.10 22.40 -4.75
N GLY A 136 -9.31 22.08 -4.30
CA GLY A 136 -10.45 21.79 -5.14
C GLY A 136 -10.30 20.60 -6.09
N GLY A 137 -10.22 19.38 -5.56
CA GLY A 137 -10.40 18.15 -6.31
C GLY A 137 -11.80 17.56 -6.11
N SER A 138 -12.12 16.53 -6.88
CA SER A 138 -13.23 15.64 -6.60
C SER A 138 -12.76 14.19 -6.82
N ALA A 139 -13.33 13.25 -6.10
CA ALA A 139 -12.99 11.84 -6.25
C ALA A 139 -13.10 11.36 -7.71
N SER A 140 -14.09 11.85 -8.45
CA SER A 140 -14.27 11.53 -9.87
C SER A 140 -13.14 12.07 -10.74
N ALA A 141 -12.69 13.30 -10.51
CA ALA A 141 -11.59 13.91 -11.26
C ALA A 141 -10.26 13.21 -10.94
N THR A 142 -10.01 12.93 -9.66
CA THR A 142 -8.84 12.18 -9.19
C THR A 142 -8.79 10.80 -9.83
N ARG A 143 -9.89 10.04 -9.78
CA ARG A 143 -10.03 8.74 -10.45
C ARG A 143 -9.71 8.84 -11.93
N GLY A 144 -10.30 9.82 -12.64
CA GLY A 144 -10.10 10.01 -14.08
C GLY A 144 -8.65 10.27 -14.45
N THR A 145 -7.93 11.12 -13.70
CA THR A 145 -6.50 11.38 -13.92
C THR A 145 -5.66 10.14 -13.67
N VAL A 146 -5.88 9.46 -12.55
CA VAL A 146 -5.12 8.27 -12.15
C VAL A 146 -5.37 7.13 -13.15
N GLN A 147 -6.61 6.88 -13.53
CA GLN A 147 -6.95 5.84 -14.50
C GLN A 147 -6.23 6.07 -15.84
N LYS A 148 -6.29 7.29 -16.39
CA LYS A 148 -5.61 7.64 -17.64
C LYS A 148 -4.10 7.47 -17.56
N PHE A 149 -3.50 7.85 -16.43
CA PHE A 149 -2.06 7.65 -16.21
C PHE A 149 -1.69 6.16 -16.29
N TYR A 150 -2.39 5.29 -15.55
CA TYR A 150 -2.07 3.86 -15.55
C TYR A 150 -2.44 3.18 -16.87
N GLU A 151 -3.51 3.58 -17.55
CA GLU A 151 -3.84 3.09 -18.90
C GLU A 151 -2.71 3.42 -19.88
N ALA A 152 -2.22 4.64 -19.88
CA ALA A 152 -1.11 5.05 -20.72
C ALA A 152 0.20 4.32 -20.35
N LEU A 153 0.52 4.26 -19.06
CA LEU A 153 1.71 3.58 -18.56
C LEU A 153 1.72 2.08 -18.95
N LEU A 154 0.64 1.38 -18.67
CA LEU A 154 0.53 -0.08 -18.90
C LEU A 154 0.41 -0.44 -20.38
N SER A 155 -0.03 0.50 -21.24
CA SER A 155 -0.01 0.34 -22.70
C SER A 155 1.33 0.70 -23.34
N GLY A 156 2.31 1.18 -22.55
CA GLY A 156 3.61 1.64 -23.07
C GLY A 156 3.59 3.04 -23.69
N ASN A 157 2.46 3.78 -23.58
CA ASN A 157 2.35 5.17 -24.04
C ASN A 157 2.98 6.13 -23.00
N SER A 158 4.30 6.25 -23.05
CA SER A 158 5.05 7.08 -22.10
C SER A 158 4.71 8.57 -22.20
N GLU A 159 4.40 9.07 -23.40
CA GLU A 159 4.05 10.49 -23.59
C GLU A 159 2.68 10.77 -22.94
N GLY A 160 1.69 9.91 -23.19
CA GLY A 160 0.38 10.03 -22.57
C GLY A 160 0.43 9.90 -21.04
N ALA A 161 1.30 9.04 -20.49
CA ALA A 161 1.49 8.96 -19.05
C ALA A 161 2.12 10.23 -18.48
N LEU A 162 3.11 10.80 -19.18
CA LEU A 162 3.79 12.03 -18.76
C LEU A 162 2.84 13.23 -18.61
N GLU A 163 1.80 13.32 -19.45
CA GLU A 163 0.80 14.39 -19.40
C GLU A 163 0.05 14.47 -18.06
N HIS A 164 -0.05 13.35 -17.35
CA HIS A 164 -0.76 13.26 -16.06
C HIS A 164 0.14 13.50 -14.86
N LEU A 165 1.47 13.55 -15.04
CA LEU A 165 2.42 13.85 -13.98
C LEU A 165 2.60 15.35 -13.78
N HIS A 166 2.69 15.79 -12.54
CA HIS A 166 3.16 17.12 -12.19
C HIS A 166 4.67 17.23 -12.49
N GLU A 167 5.16 18.37 -12.95
CA GLU A 167 6.59 18.58 -13.28
C GLU A 167 7.55 18.19 -12.14
N LYS A 168 7.13 18.45 -10.89
CA LYS A 168 7.86 18.13 -9.66
C LYS A 168 7.39 16.82 -9.02
N ALA A 169 6.81 15.92 -9.79
CA ALA A 169 6.33 14.64 -9.25
C ALA A 169 7.47 13.86 -8.60
N THR A 170 7.12 13.03 -7.60
CA THR A 170 8.03 12.10 -6.94
C THR A 170 7.42 10.71 -6.99
N CYS A 171 8.20 9.74 -7.43
CA CYS A 171 7.86 8.33 -7.36
C CYS A 171 8.77 7.66 -6.33
N ILE A 172 8.17 6.95 -5.40
CA ILE A 172 8.83 6.26 -4.30
C ILE A 172 8.53 4.77 -4.47
N ASP A 173 9.53 3.98 -4.78
CA ASP A 173 9.41 2.54 -4.91
C ASP A 173 10.36 1.83 -3.94
N GLY A 174 9.82 0.94 -3.13
CA GLY A 174 10.60 0.23 -2.11
C GLY A 174 11.70 -0.67 -2.67
N VAL A 175 11.65 -1.04 -3.95
CA VAL A 175 12.64 -1.89 -4.62
C VAL A 175 13.69 -1.04 -5.33
N TYR A 176 13.25 -0.08 -6.13
CA TYR A 176 14.10 0.66 -7.06
C TYR A 176 14.56 2.01 -6.52
N GLY A 177 13.89 2.56 -5.50
CA GLY A 177 14.29 3.82 -4.86
C GLY A 177 13.37 4.99 -5.20
N ILE A 178 13.95 6.19 -5.37
CA ILE A 178 13.20 7.43 -5.54
C ILE A 178 13.57 8.08 -6.86
N ALA A 179 12.54 8.47 -7.63
CA ALA A 179 12.69 9.30 -8.81
C ALA A 179 11.97 10.63 -8.62
N ASN A 180 12.63 11.74 -8.90
CA ASN A 180 12.10 13.09 -8.79
C ASN A 180 12.01 13.77 -10.16
N GLY A 181 10.88 14.41 -10.42
CA GLY A 181 10.55 15.05 -11.68
C GLY A 181 9.92 14.10 -12.69
N ALA A 182 8.89 14.58 -13.40
CA ALA A 182 8.09 13.76 -14.30
C ALA A 182 8.93 13.01 -15.35
N ALA A 183 9.91 13.66 -15.97
CA ALA A 183 10.79 13.02 -16.96
C ALA A 183 11.63 11.88 -16.35
N ASN A 184 12.21 12.11 -15.16
CA ASN A 184 13.00 11.09 -14.46
C ASN A 184 12.14 9.91 -14.01
N ILE A 185 10.90 10.15 -13.60
CA ILE A 185 9.95 9.09 -13.26
C ILE A 185 9.67 8.23 -14.48
N MET A 186 9.42 8.83 -15.63
CA MET A 186 9.15 8.06 -16.85
C MET A 186 10.38 7.28 -17.31
N ASP A 187 11.57 7.83 -17.16
CA ASP A 187 12.81 7.11 -17.43
C ASP A 187 13.00 5.94 -16.45
N PHE A 188 12.79 6.18 -15.16
CA PHE A 188 12.82 5.18 -14.10
C PHE A 188 11.82 4.03 -14.38
N LEU A 189 10.58 4.33 -14.72
CA LEU A 189 9.54 3.34 -15.00
C LEU A 189 9.83 2.51 -16.26
N ARG A 190 10.54 3.08 -17.26
CA ARG A 190 10.98 2.35 -18.45
C ARG A 190 12.07 1.30 -18.16
N HIS A 191 12.89 1.53 -17.13
CA HIS A 191 13.96 0.62 -16.74
C HIS A 191 13.50 -0.49 -15.79
N ILE A 192 12.27 -0.42 -15.28
CA ILE A 192 11.68 -1.54 -14.54
C ILE A 192 11.46 -2.69 -15.54
N PRO A 193 11.91 -3.92 -15.24
CA PRO A 193 11.81 -5.05 -16.18
C PRO A 193 10.37 -5.29 -16.64
N MET A 194 10.09 -4.89 -17.86
CA MET A 194 8.75 -4.87 -18.48
C MET A 194 8.08 -6.24 -18.73
N PRO A 195 8.72 -7.41 -18.73
CA PRO A 195 7.96 -8.66 -18.84
C PRO A 195 6.88 -8.81 -17.76
N ALA A 196 7.12 -8.24 -16.57
CA ALA A 196 6.12 -8.21 -15.51
C ALA A 196 5.03 -7.14 -15.77
N PHE A 197 5.39 -5.97 -16.28
CA PHE A 197 4.46 -4.86 -16.53
C PHE A 197 3.47 -5.14 -17.68
N GLY A 198 3.88 -5.75 -18.76
CA GLY A 198 3.01 -6.07 -19.91
C GLY A 198 1.83 -6.99 -19.59
N ARG A 199 1.83 -7.59 -18.40
CA ARG A 199 0.72 -8.41 -17.88
C ARG A 199 -0.07 -7.75 -16.76
N LEU A 200 0.45 -6.67 -16.17
CA LEU A 200 -0.23 -5.97 -15.09
C LEU A 200 -1.52 -5.34 -15.59
N ARG A 201 -2.52 -5.38 -14.75
CA ARG A 201 -3.81 -4.70 -14.95
C ARG A 201 -4.14 -3.93 -13.68
N VAL A 202 -4.76 -2.79 -13.83
CA VAL A 202 -5.45 -2.13 -12.73
C VAL A 202 -6.65 -3.00 -12.36
N THR A 203 -6.70 -3.45 -11.13
CA THR A 203 -7.78 -4.29 -10.61
C THR A 203 -8.74 -3.52 -9.73
N ASN A 204 -8.27 -2.42 -9.14
CA ASN A 204 -9.08 -1.56 -8.29
C ASN A 204 -8.51 -0.15 -8.26
N ILE A 205 -9.38 0.86 -8.16
CA ILE A 205 -9.03 2.24 -7.84
C ILE A 205 -10.02 2.70 -6.78
N LEU A 206 -9.53 3.13 -5.62
CA LEU A 206 -10.30 3.90 -4.66
C LEU A 206 -9.84 5.35 -4.74
N ALA A 207 -10.75 6.28 -4.90
CA ALA A 207 -10.42 7.68 -5.09
C ALA A 207 -11.07 8.58 -4.04
N GLY A 208 -10.25 9.38 -3.37
CA GLY A 208 -10.63 10.54 -2.59
C GLY A 208 -10.53 11.83 -3.43
N GLU A 209 -10.64 12.98 -2.78
CA GLU A 209 -10.58 14.27 -3.46
C GLU A 209 -9.19 14.54 -4.09
N HIS A 210 -8.13 14.14 -3.42
CA HIS A 210 -6.74 14.42 -3.82
C HIS A 210 -5.84 13.19 -3.82
N ASP A 211 -6.31 12.09 -3.25
CA ASP A 211 -5.58 10.84 -3.12
C ASP A 211 -6.32 9.72 -3.84
N ALA A 212 -5.56 8.75 -4.34
CA ALA A 212 -6.11 7.51 -4.83
C ALA A 212 -5.24 6.33 -4.41
N LEU A 213 -5.88 5.21 -4.15
CA LEU A 213 -5.25 3.90 -4.13
C LEU A 213 -5.46 3.23 -5.48
N VAL A 214 -4.41 2.62 -6.00
CA VAL A 214 -4.45 1.79 -7.22
C VAL A 214 -3.92 0.41 -6.90
N GLU A 215 -4.73 -0.63 -7.06
CA GLU A 215 -4.26 -2.01 -6.96
C GLU A 215 -3.96 -2.57 -8.34
N LEU A 216 -2.82 -3.26 -8.46
CA LEU A 216 -2.28 -3.82 -9.69
C LEU A 216 -2.03 -5.32 -9.51
N ALA A 217 -2.48 -6.13 -10.47
CA ALA A 217 -2.25 -7.55 -10.50
C ALA A 217 -2.07 -8.08 -11.94
N ILE A 218 -1.39 -9.22 -12.07
CA ILE A 218 -1.39 -10.02 -13.29
C ILE A 218 -2.68 -10.85 -13.36
N ASP A 219 -3.05 -11.40 -12.23
CA ASP A 219 -4.27 -12.15 -11.98
C ASP A 219 -5.03 -11.44 -10.84
N PRO A 220 -6.30 -11.04 -11.01
CA PRO A 220 -7.08 -10.35 -9.98
C PRO A 220 -7.16 -11.09 -8.64
N SER A 221 -7.05 -12.42 -8.65
CA SER A 221 -7.00 -13.23 -7.42
C SER A 221 -5.66 -13.16 -6.68
N ARG A 222 -4.62 -12.60 -7.31
CA ARG A 222 -3.25 -12.51 -6.80
C ARG A 222 -2.72 -11.07 -6.93
N PRO A 223 -3.17 -10.16 -6.06
CA PRO A 223 -2.72 -8.78 -6.06
C PRO A 223 -1.19 -8.74 -5.83
N ARG A 224 -0.51 -7.85 -6.55
CA ARG A 224 0.94 -7.72 -6.49
C ARG A 224 1.43 -6.40 -5.96
N PHE A 225 0.78 -5.32 -6.40
CA PHE A 225 1.19 -3.97 -6.05
C PHE A 225 -0.01 -3.15 -5.62
N ALA A 226 0.23 -2.18 -4.76
CA ALA A 226 -0.70 -1.12 -4.44
C ALA A 226 0.06 0.20 -4.42
N ASP A 227 -0.41 1.18 -5.18
CA ASP A 227 0.19 2.50 -5.23
C ASP A 227 -0.73 3.50 -4.53
N TRP A 228 -0.17 4.27 -3.59
CA TRP A 228 -0.84 5.44 -3.06
C TRP A 228 -0.43 6.65 -3.88
N VAL A 229 -1.40 7.29 -4.52
CA VAL A 229 -1.18 8.38 -5.48
C VAL A 229 -1.78 9.66 -4.94
N ARG A 230 -1.01 10.76 -4.96
CA ARG A 230 -1.47 12.09 -4.54
C ARG A 230 -1.43 13.07 -5.69
N LEU A 231 -2.48 13.87 -5.80
CA LEU A 231 -2.64 14.85 -6.85
C LEU A 231 -2.55 16.27 -6.30
N VAL A 232 -1.95 17.14 -7.12
CA VAL A 232 -1.96 18.59 -6.94
C VAL A 232 -2.34 19.22 -8.27
N ASP A 233 -3.29 20.15 -8.26
CA ASP A 233 -3.79 20.84 -9.46
C ASP A 233 -4.21 19.86 -10.59
N GLY A 234 -4.83 18.74 -10.19
CA GLY A 234 -5.31 17.70 -11.11
C GLY A 234 -4.23 16.82 -11.74
N LYS A 235 -2.96 16.94 -11.29
CA LYS A 235 -1.83 16.13 -11.76
C LYS A 235 -1.21 15.34 -10.63
N ILE A 236 -0.68 14.16 -10.95
CA ILE A 236 -0.03 13.28 -10.00
C ILE A 236 1.26 13.92 -9.51
N ARG A 237 1.34 14.13 -8.19
CA ARG A 237 2.47 14.77 -7.51
C ARG A 237 3.34 13.76 -6.77
N VAL A 238 2.74 12.72 -6.21
CA VAL A 238 3.45 11.65 -5.49
C VAL A 238 2.85 10.31 -5.89
N ILE A 239 3.70 9.32 -6.11
CA ILE A 239 3.36 7.90 -6.24
C ILE A 239 4.19 7.16 -5.21
N GLU A 240 3.56 6.44 -4.29
CA GLU A 240 4.22 5.55 -3.33
C GLU A 240 3.84 4.11 -3.64
N GLY A 241 4.81 3.29 -4.03
CA GLY A 241 4.61 1.91 -4.42
C GLY A 241 4.81 0.93 -3.25
N TYR A 242 3.84 0.04 -3.06
CA TYR A 242 3.83 -1.02 -2.07
C TYR A 242 3.62 -2.37 -2.76
N SER A 243 4.10 -3.43 -2.15
CA SER A 243 4.10 -4.73 -2.80
C SER A 243 3.54 -5.83 -1.90
N MET A 244 2.94 -6.81 -2.54
CA MET A 244 2.66 -8.10 -1.94
C MET A 244 3.95 -8.92 -2.02
N LEU A 245 4.86 -8.74 -1.07
CA LEU A 245 6.25 -9.20 -1.11
C LEU A 245 6.37 -10.70 -1.35
N ARG A 246 5.48 -11.50 -0.80
CA ARG A 246 5.44 -12.96 -1.01
C ARG A 246 5.21 -13.35 -2.47
N GLU A 247 4.43 -12.56 -3.21
CA GLU A 247 4.13 -12.82 -4.63
C GLU A 247 5.31 -12.44 -5.55
N LEU A 248 6.25 -11.68 -5.03
CA LEU A 248 7.51 -11.36 -5.68
C LEU A 248 8.62 -12.36 -5.36
N GLY A 249 8.33 -13.38 -4.55
CA GLY A 249 9.34 -14.34 -4.10
C GLY A 249 10.35 -13.75 -3.10
N VAL A 250 10.01 -12.62 -2.49
CA VAL A 250 10.83 -11.96 -1.48
C VAL A 250 10.37 -12.38 -0.10
N ASN A 251 11.28 -12.87 0.73
CA ASN A 251 11.03 -13.06 2.14
C ASN A 251 11.38 -11.76 2.90
N PRO A 252 10.40 -10.94 3.29
CA PRO A 252 10.68 -9.69 3.99
C PRO A 252 11.41 -9.93 5.31
N TYR A 253 11.16 -11.06 5.97
CA TYR A 253 11.80 -11.43 7.22
C TYR A 253 13.32 -11.55 7.10
N GLU A 254 13.81 -12.26 6.08
CA GLU A 254 15.25 -12.40 5.84
C GLU A 254 15.90 -11.09 5.42
N ASN A 255 15.18 -10.26 4.67
CA ASN A 255 15.69 -8.98 4.20
C ASN A 255 15.80 -7.96 5.35
N TYR A 256 14.93 -8.01 6.34
CA TYR A 256 14.99 -7.13 7.51
C TYR A 256 15.91 -7.67 8.62
N ALA A 257 16.04 -8.98 8.76
CA ALA A 257 16.93 -9.60 9.75
C ALA A 257 18.42 -9.41 9.42
N ASN A 258 18.78 -9.32 8.13
CA ASN A 258 20.14 -9.19 7.66
C ASN A 258 20.40 -7.81 7.02
N ASP A 259 20.62 -6.81 7.84
CA ASP A 259 20.85 -5.42 7.46
C ASP A 259 21.97 -5.21 6.42
N ARG A 260 22.93 -6.14 6.36
CA ARG A 260 24.07 -6.09 5.44
C ARG A 260 23.71 -6.35 3.97
N HIS A 261 22.50 -6.86 3.69
CA HIS A 261 22.06 -7.27 2.35
C HIS A 261 20.88 -6.46 1.80
N ARG A 262 20.45 -5.40 2.45
CA ARG A 262 19.35 -4.51 2.01
C ARG A 262 19.53 -3.97 0.58
N ARG A 263 20.76 -3.98 0.05
CA ARG A 263 21.08 -3.49 -1.30
C ARG A 263 20.96 -4.53 -2.41
N GLN A 264 20.62 -5.78 -2.11
CA GLN A 264 20.68 -6.90 -3.05
C GLN A 264 19.37 -7.65 -3.23
N VAL A 265 18.24 -7.01 -3.06
CA VAL A 265 17.01 -7.61 -3.60
C VAL A 265 17.00 -7.33 -5.10
N ILE A 266 17.74 -8.16 -5.84
CA ILE A 266 17.55 -8.30 -7.25
C ILE A 266 16.28 -9.13 -7.39
N LEU A 267 15.20 -8.50 -7.87
CA LEU A 267 14.04 -9.27 -8.30
C LEU A 267 14.51 -10.28 -9.31
N PRO A 268 14.17 -11.57 -9.20
CA PRO A 268 14.42 -12.50 -10.27
C PRO A 268 13.73 -11.98 -11.52
N ILE A 269 14.52 -11.72 -12.54
CA ILE A 269 14.11 -11.27 -13.86
C ILE A 269 13.26 -12.36 -14.50
#